data_80172889f06b138bd6c62569d54c9de5
#
_entry.id   80172889f06b138bd6c62569d54c9de5
#
_cell.length_a   1.000
_cell.length_b   1.000
_cell.length_c   1.000
_cell.angle_alpha   90.00
_cell.angle_beta   90.00
_cell.angle_gamma   90.00
#
_symmetry.space_group_name_H-M   'P 1'
#
loop_
_entity.id
_entity.type
_entity.pdbx_description
1 polymer ?
#
loop_
_entity_poly.entity_id
_entity_poly.type
_entity_poly.pdbx_seq_one_letter_code
_entity_poly.pdbx_strand_id
1 'polypeptide(L)'
;MSQLRISLTLSGAVSLGAYEGGALAALLYAVREIAAGDDPPLRIDVISGASAGSITALLAARALLQGHDPCAVLGGAWVKGDSLGDLLGHGAQAPLSIEKLRQLGTTLLDPAHDDASPHRQATGIQLSYTLACLRGFEYQLPRLGREPVQACAFVDFYNHVLTPDAPVASLTAPEGDCPLDAVLASGANEMGFPPYLLNRAAQWLAYQQQGIDNLPPGQDHVFWFTDGGTLDNEPLGRTFDLTNGVDADDTPSQRLHLLIHPHPTAAIHDQSWADPQVQPTFTQTAVRGLALQRTQSLYADLKQAEKTNSRIAWIDLLSEKLGAALDQLPADGQQAVIGALTEAVTAMTEQAQDLRAQHSGPPRADTQAMDHGAAAAAAPGELLSRALHKASGLSGKQQARIDIISPLLLPESQTHNIDQILSGEVLFHFGGFLDGPMRQNDFDLGYRSTLVWLEGGGLQDAGLPADLAGRAVAAAQNAYSPRQGWEQTGQTTAGSLLAMHPWQAARLTGRITHVLLHDLLHHPRP
;
A
#
# COMPACT_ATOMS: atom_id res chain seq x y z
N MET A 1 0.86 12.48 -25.82
CA MET A 1 0.78 11.00 -25.82
C MET A 1 -0.10 10.58 -24.66
N SER A 2 -0.76 9.41 -24.74
CA SER A 2 -1.49 8.88 -23.58
C SER A 2 -0.49 8.57 -22.46
N GLN A 3 -0.69 9.13 -21.28
CA GLN A 3 0.16 8.89 -20.12
C GLN A 3 -0.40 7.73 -19.29
N LEU A 4 0.42 6.71 -19.04
CA LEU A 4 0.11 5.64 -18.10
C LEU A 4 0.62 6.03 -16.71
N ARG A 5 -0.25 5.96 -15.71
CA ARG A 5 0.13 6.11 -14.31
C ARG A 5 0.00 4.79 -13.58
N ILE A 6 1.00 4.48 -12.79
CA ILE A 6 1.01 3.31 -11.91
C ILE A 6 0.88 3.79 -10.47
N SER A 7 -0.09 3.23 -9.77
CA SER A 7 -0.16 3.30 -8.32
C SER A 7 0.23 1.94 -7.73
N LEU A 8 1.04 1.95 -6.69
CA LEU A 8 1.57 0.75 -6.05
C LEU A 8 0.92 0.54 -4.69
N THR A 9 0.59 -0.71 -4.40
CA THR A 9 0.23 -1.19 -3.06
C THR A 9 1.22 -2.26 -2.63
N LEU A 10 1.86 -2.08 -1.48
CA LEU A 10 2.85 -2.99 -0.92
C LEU A 10 2.30 -3.59 0.38
N SER A 11 2.25 -4.91 0.44
CA SER A 11 1.71 -5.62 1.60
C SER A 11 2.66 -5.60 2.80
N GLY A 12 2.13 -5.81 3.99
CA GLY A 12 2.97 -6.09 5.15
C GLY A 12 3.52 -7.51 5.09
N ALA A 13 4.83 -7.66 5.20
CA ALA A 13 5.51 -8.88 4.81
C ALA A 13 6.64 -9.32 5.76
N VAL A 14 6.95 -8.56 6.80
CA VAL A 14 8.08 -8.82 7.73
C VAL A 14 9.39 -9.04 6.94
N SER A 15 10.06 -10.18 7.05
CA SER A 15 11.29 -10.45 6.28
C SER A 15 11.07 -10.72 4.79
N LEU A 16 9.83 -11.01 4.38
CA LEU A 16 9.45 -11.10 2.96
C LEU A 16 9.42 -9.74 2.25
N GLY A 17 9.68 -8.63 2.96
CA GLY A 17 10.09 -7.37 2.35
C GLY A 17 11.27 -7.53 1.39
N ALA A 18 12.07 -8.59 1.52
CA ALA A 18 13.09 -8.97 0.55
C ALA A 18 12.48 -9.30 -0.83
N TYR A 19 11.37 -10.03 -0.87
CA TYR A 19 10.62 -10.28 -2.10
C TYR A 19 10.10 -8.97 -2.72
N GLU A 20 9.49 -8.12 -1.91
CA GLU A 20 8.99 -6.81 -2.37
C GLU A 20 10.11 -5.93 -2.90
N GLY A 21 11.26 -5.92 -2.21
CA GLY A 21 12.46 -5.21 -2.64
C GLY A 21 12.95 -5.67 -4.01
N GLY A 22 12.99 -6.98 -4.24
CA GLY A 22 13.34 -7.55 -5.54
C GLY A 22 12.33 -7.21 -6.63
N ALA A 23 11.04 -7.34 -6.33
CA ALA A 23 9.96 -7.02 -7.26
C ALA A 23 10.00 -5.54 -7.67
N LEU A 24 10.14 -4.64 -6.70
CA LEU A 24 10.26 -3.21 -6.98
C LEU A 24 11.56 -2.87 -7.69
N ALA A 25 12.68 -3.51 -7.39
CA ALA A 25 13.94 -3.23 -8.10
C ALA A 25 13.77 -3.45 -9.60
N ALA A 26 13.18 -4.57 -10.02
CA ALA A 26 12.88 -4.84 -11.42
C ALA A 26 11.93 -3.82 -12.04
N LEU A 27 10.85 -3.48 -11.33
CA LEU A 27 9.87 -2.49 -11.80
C LEU A 27 10.49 -1.10 -11.93
N LEU A 28 11.31 -0.67 -10.98
CA LEU A 28 11.97 0.64 -11.01
C LEU A 28 12.98 0.77 -12.15
N TYR A 29 13.71 -0.30 -12.50
CA TYR A 29 14.55 -0.27 -13.71
C TYR A 29 13.71 -0.09 -14.98
N ALA A 30 12.59 -0.81 -15.08
CA ALA A 30 11.66 -0.68 -16.20
C ALA A 30 11.05 0.73 -16.29
N VAL A 31 10.57 1.27 -15.17
CA VAL A 31 9.91 2.58 -15.10
C VAL A 31 10.90 3.72 -15.39
N ARG A 32 12.06 3.75 -14.74
CA ARG A 32 13.02 4.85 -14.91
C ARG A 32 13.55 5.00 -16.33
N GLU A 33 13.62 3.91 -17.10
CA GLU A 33 14.00 3.94 -18.52
C GLU A 33 13.00 4.75 -19.37
N ILE A 34 11.74 4.78 -18.95
CA ILE A 34 10.64 5.43 -19.66
C ILE A 34 10.22 6.76 -19.02
N ALA A 35 10.44 6.91 -17.70
CA ALA A 35 9.95 8.04 -16.92
C ALA A 35 10.86 9.29 -17.00
N ALA A 36 11.87 9.30 -17.86
CA ALA A 36 12.77 10.45 -18.02
C ALA A 36 12.08 11.58 -18.79
N GLY A 37 12.23 12.83 -18.29
CA GLY A 37 11.71 14.06 -18.90
C GLY A 37 10.52 14.67 -18.13
N ASP A 38 10.04 15.81 -18.63
CA ASP A 38 8.99 16.61 -17.96
C ASP A 38 7.57 16.05 -18.17
N ASP A 39 7.32 15.35 -19.27
CA ASP A 39 6.03 14.72 -19.60
C ASP A 39 6.25 13.24 -20.00
N PRO A 40 6.61 12.37 -19.04
CA PRO A 40 6.92 11.00 -19.35
C PRO A 40 5.66 10.20 -19.71
N PRO A 41 5.74 9.23 -20.66
CA PRO A 41 4.61 8.38 -21.03
C PRO A 41 4.22 7.38 -19.93
N LEU A 42 5.09 7.18 -18.93
CA LEU A 42 4.90 6.31 -17.78
C LEU A 42 5.46 6.95 -16.52
N ARG A 43 4.69 6.94 -15.43
CA ARG A 43 5.18 7.36 -14.09
C ARG A 43 4.49 6.60 -12.96
N ILE A 44 5.17 6.52 -11.82
CA ILE A 44 4.58 6.11 -10.54
C ILE A 44 4.22 7.38 -9.78
N ASP A 45 2.96 7.56 -9.39
CA ASP A 45 2.50 8.78 -8.70
C ASP A 45 1.95 8.54 -7.29
N VAL A 46 1.54 7.31 -6.97
CA VAL A 46 1.04 6.92 -5.66
C VAL A 46 1.67 5.61 -5.21
N ILE A 47 2.13 5.54 -3.97
CA ILE A 47 2.55 4.29 -3.33
C ILE A 47 1.96 4.24 -1.91
N SER A 48 1.22 3.19 -1.60
CA SER A 48 0.81 2.87 -0.24
C SER A 48 1.46 1.57 0.23
N GLY A 49 1.76 1.49 1.51
CA GLY A 49 2.41 0.33 2.09
C GLY A 49 2.00 0.07 3.54
N ALA A 50 2.16 -1.16 3.96
CA ALA A 50 1.98 -1.61 5.32
C ALA A 50 3.27 -2.26 5.84
N SER A 51 3.64 -2.01 7.10
CA SER A 51 4.78 -2.70 7.73
C SER A 51 6.07 -2.65 6.87
N ALA A 52 6.61 -3.80 6.50
CA ALA A 52 7.76 -3.93 5.58
C ALA A 52 7.52 -3.20 4.26
N GLY A 53 6.29 -3.26 3.71
CA GLY A 53 5.90 -2.55 2.51
C GLY A 53 6.00 -1.03 2.64
N SER A 54 5.79 -0.46 3.84
CA SER A 54 5.99 0.98 4.09
C SER A 54 7.46 1.37 3.98
N ILE A 55 8.35 0.57 4.55
CA ILE A 55 9.81 0.77 4.47
C ILE A 55 10.26 0.70 3.01
N THR A 56 9.81 -0.36 2.31
CA THR A 56 10.10 -0.59 0.90
C THR A 56 9.57 0.55 0.02
N ALA A 57 8.35 1.07 0.31
CA ALA A 57 7.75 2.20 -0.41
C ALA A 57 8.60 3.48 -0.33
N LEU A 58 9.04 3.86 0.88
CA LEU A 58 9.86 5.05 1.07
C LEU A 58 11.21 4.95 0.34
N LEU A 59 11.88 3.80 0.46
CA LEU A 59 13.17 3.55 -0.18
C LEU A 59 13.03 3.50 -1.72
N ALA A 60 12.01 2.83 -2.24
CA ALA A 60 11.74 2.74 -3.67
C ALA A 60 11.42 4.12 -4.29
N ALA A 61 10.56 4.90 -3.63
CA ALA A 61 10.24 6.26 -4.07
C ALA A 61 11.48 7.14 -4.09
N ARG A 62 12.32 7.06 -3.04
CA ARG A 62 13.58 7.80 -2.97
C ARG A 62 14.53 7.40 -4.10
N ALA A 63 14.71 6.09 -4.33
CA ALA A 63 15.56 5.58 -5.41
C ALA A 63 15.10 6.07 -6.79
N LEU A 64 13.81 6.05 -7.07
CA LEU A 64 13.25 6.50 -8.34
C LEU A 64 13.43 8.00 -8.56
N LEU A 65 13.15 8.82 -7.55
CA LEU A 65 13.19 10.28 -7.64
C LEU A 65 14.63 10.84 -7.66
N GLN A 66 15.57 10.16 -7.01
CA GLN A 66 16.98 10.59 -6.96
C GLN A 66 17.85 9.92 -8.03
N GLY A 67 17.34 8.88 -8.71
CA GLY A 67 18.08 8.12 -9.70
C GLY A 67 19.08 7.13 -9.09
N HIS A 68 18.92 6.75 -7.79
CA HIS A 68 19.77 5.75 -7.16
C HIS A 68 19.56 4.36 -7.78
N ASP A 69 20.55 3.49 -7.67
CA ASP A 69 20.44 2.12 -8.14
C ASP A 69 19.44 1.32 -7.29
N PRO A 70 18.33 0.81 -7.88
CA PRO A 70 17.28 0.12 -7.12
C PRO A 70 17.77 -1.12 -6.39
N CYS A 71 18.66 -1.93 -7.00
CA CYS A 71 19.22 -3.11 -6.35
C CYS A 71 20.19 -2.74 -5.23
N ALA A 72 20.93 -1.63 -5.35
CA ALA A 72 21.80 -1.17 -4.27
C ALA A 72 20.98 -0.72 -3.05
N VAL A 73 19.92 0.07 -3.26
CA VAL A 73 19.08 0.58 -2.18
C VAL A 73 18.22 -0.52 -1.56
N LEU A 74 17.42 -1.20 -2.36
CA LEU A 74 16.46 -2.21 -1.86
C LEU A 74 17.16 -3.51 -1.44
N GLY A 75 18.19 -3.95 -2.17
CA GLY A 75 19.05 -5.07 -1.77
C GLY A 75 19.91 -4.71 -0.56
N GLY A 76 20.33 -3.45 -0.42
CA GLY A 76 20.99 -2.93 0.77
C GLY A 76 20.12 -3.07 2.02
N ALA A 77 18.84 -2.69 1.90
CA ALA A 77 17.87 -2.81 3.00
C ALA A 77 17.55 -4.27 3.35
N TRP A 78 17.18 -5.05 2.36
CA TRP A 78 16.53 -6.34 2.60
C TRP A 78 17.47 -7.55 2.55
N VAL A 79 18.54 -7.49 1.77
CA VAL A 79 19.50 -8.62 1.65
C VAL A 79 20.72 -8.42 2.54
N LYS A 80 21.32 -7.22 2.47
CA LYS A 80 22.54 -6.88 3.22
C LYS A 80 22.25 -6.26 4.59
N GLY A 81 21.02 -5.78 4.78
CA GLY A 81 20.56 -5.19 6.05
C GLY A 81 20.68 -6.17 7.22
N ASP A 82 20.41 -5.66 8.40
CA ASP A 82 20.71 -6.29 9.67
C ASP A 82 20.15 -7.72 9.78
N SER A 83 20.99 -8.64 10.24
CA SER A 83 20.56 -9.99 10.63
C SER A 83 19.75 -9.94 11.94
N LEU A 84 19.02 -11.00 12.24
CA LEU A 84 18.33 -11.13 13.54
C LEU A 84 19.29 -10.87 14.70
N GLY A 85 20.57 -11.31 14.59
CA GLY A 85 21.58 -11.08 15.58
C GLY A 85 21.89 -9.61 15.84
N ASP A 86 21.86 -8.80 14.78
CA ASP A 86 22.09 -7.34 14.85
C ASP A 86 20.85 -6.61 15.36
N LEU A 87 19.66 -7.10 15.01
CA LEU A 87 18.37 -6.54 15.46
C LEU A 87 18.04 -6.86 16.92
N LEU A 88 18.70 -7.86 17.55
CA LEU A 88 18.43 -8.18 18.95
C LEU A 88 18.68 -6.98 19.85
N GLY A 89 17.63 -6.54 20.53
CA GLY A 89 17.66 -5.41 21.46
C GLY A 89 18.40 -5.72 22.77
N HIS A 90 18.81 -4.70 23.48
CA HIS A 90 19.44 -4.81 24.80
C HIS A 90 18.53 -4.37 25.96
N GLY A 91 17.46 -3.62 25.66
CA GLY A 91 16.47 -3.14 26.63
C GLY A 91 15.44 -4.21 27.04
N ALA A 92 14.56 -3.90 27.99
CA ALA A 92 13.49 -4.79 28.47
C ALA A 92 12.17 -4.64 27.69
N GLN A 93 12.09 -3.70 26.72
CA GLN A 93 10.81 -3.31 26.09
C GLN A 93 10.36 -4.27 24.99
N ALA A 94 11.30 -4.84 24.22
CA ALA A 94 10.97 -5.78 23.15
C ALA A 94 12.16 -6.69 22.81
N PRO A 95 11.94 -7.83 22.13
CA PRO A 95 13.02 -8.71 21.70
C PRO A 95 13.97 -8.03 20.71
N LEU A 96 13.44 -7.22 19.77
CA LEU A 96 14.20 -6.56 18.72
C LEU A 96 14.29 -5.04 18.93
N SER A 97 15.31 -4.42 18.33
CA SER A 97 15.62 -2.99 18.45
C SER A 97 15.15 -2.22 17.22
N ILE A 98 14.21 -1.31 17.40
CA ILE A 98 13.76 -0.41 16.34
C ILE A 98 14.81 0.66 16.02
N GLU A 99 15.68 0.99 16.97
CA GLU A 99 16.78 1.95 16.78
C GLU A 99 17.79 1.48 15.73
N LYS A 100 18.02 0.17 15.63
CA LYS A 100 18.86 -0.41 14.58
C LYS A 100 18.25 -0.22 13.20
N LEU A 101 16.92 -0.42 13.08
CA LEU A 101 16.20 -0.14 11.83
C LEU A 101 16.26 1.36 11.48
N ARG A 102 16.18 2.26 12.46
CA ARG A 102 16.32 3.70 12.25
C ARG A 102 17.70 4.04 11.67
N GLN A 103 18.77 3.51 12.25
CA GLN A 103 20.14 3.73 11.79
C GLN A 103 20.34 3.24 10.35
N LEU A 104 19.84 2.05 10.04
CA LEU A 104 19.88 1.50 8.69
C LEU A 104 19.08 2.36 7.71
N GLY A 105 17.85 2.71 8.04
CA GLY A 105 16.99 3.56 7.23
C GLY A 105 17.62 4.93 6.94
N THR A 106 18.21 5.58 7.95
CA THR A 106 18.93 6.86 7.78
C THR A 106 20.08 6.71 6.78
N THR A 107 20.87 5.63 6.88
CA THR A 107 21.99 5.38 5.96
C THR A 107 21.51 5.14 4.52
N LEU A 108 20.41 4.41 4.34
CA LEU A 108 19.88 4.10 3.01
C LEU A 108 19.16 5.26 2.33
N LEU A 109 18.62 6.20 3.12
CA LEU A 109 18.00 7.42 2.60
C LEU A 109 19.01 8.49 2.22
N ASP A 110 20.25 8.40 2.71
CA ASP A 110 21.37 9.27 2.38
C ASP A 110 22.57 8.47 1.84
N PRO A 111 22.48 7.88 0.65
CA PRO A 111 23.60 7.18 0.05
C PRO A 111 24.66 8.20 -0.35
N ALA A 112 25.71 8.36 0.48
CA ALA A 112 26.74 9.37 0.36
C ALA A 112 27.60 9.28 -0.92
N HIS A 113 27.37 8.31 -1.81
CA HIS A 113 28.34 7.96 -2.85
C HIS A 113 27.69 7.40 -4.12
N ASP A 114 26.60 7.97 -4.61
CA ASP A 114 26.02 7.40 -5.81
C ASP A 114 26.11 8.36 -7.00
N ASP A 115 26.67 7.85 -8.09
CA ASP A 115 26.52 8.42 -9.42
C ASP A 115 25.03 8.33 -9.80
N ALA A 116 24.25 9.33 -9.35
CA ALA A 116 22.83 9.40 -9.62
C ALA A 116 22.58 9.32 -11.12
N SER A 117 21.81 8.34 -11.55
CA SER A 117 21.45 8.20 -12.96
C SER A 117 20.67 9.43 -13.42
N PRO A 118 20.92 9.95 -14.65
CA PRO A 118 20.07 10.97 -15.24
C PRO A 118 18.64 10.45 -15.51
N HIS A 119 18.46 9.13 -15.60
CA HIS A 119 17.17 8.48 -15.74
C HIS A 119 16.45 8.42 -14.38
N ARG A 120 15.70 9.46 -14.06
CA ARG A 120 14.92 9.59 -12.83
C ARG A 120 13.57 10.24 -13.14
N GLN A 121 12.59 9.98 -12.28
CA GLN A 121 11.30 10.65 -12.35
C GLN A 121 11.39 12.07 -11.80
N ALA A 122 10.92 13.05 -12.56
CA ALA A 122 10.94 14.46 -12.17
C ALA A 122 9.73 14.87 -11.31
N THR A 123 8.63 14.11 -11.36
CA THR A 123 7.39 14.42 -10.63
C THR A 123 7.37 13.71 -9.28
N GLY A 124 6.86 14.39 -8.25
CA GLY A 124 6.72 13.83 -6.90
C GLY A 124 5.79 12.61 -6.83
N ILE A 125 5.92 11.86 -5.74
CA ILE A 125 5.15 10.65 -5.45
C ILE A 125 4.37 10.85 -4.15
N GLN A 126 3.06 10.60 -4.18
CA GLN A 126 2.21 10.57 -3.00
C GLN A 126 2.42 9.25 -2.27
N LEU A 127 2.84 9.32 -1.01
CA LEU A 127 3.10 8.16 -0.16
C LEU A 127 2.08 8.07 0.98
N SER A 128 1.71 6.84 1.33
CA SER A 128 0.86 6.56 2.49
C SER A 128 1.33 5.29 3.19
N TYR A 129 1.45 5.35 4.52
CA TYR A 129 1.85 4.22 5.36
C TYR A 129 0.73 3.92 6.33
N THR A 130 0.34 2.64 6.42
CA THR A 130 -0.67 2.22 7.40
C THR A 130 -0.08 2.21 8.81
N LEU A 131 -0.89 2.57 9.78
CA LEU A 131 -0.54 2.63 11.18
C LEU A 131 -1.69 2.02 12.01
N ALA A 132 -1.38 1.37 13.12
CA ALA A 132 -2.37 0.95 14.09
C ALA A 132 -2.18 1.73 15.40
N CYS A 133 -3.09 2.67 15.68
CA CYS A 133 -3.07 3.48 16.89
C CYS A 133 -3.54 2.65 18.09
N LEU A 134 -2.71 2.49 19.10
CA LEU A 134 -3.07 1.68 20.28
C LEU A 134 -4.20 2.30 21.13
N ARG A 135 -4.33 3.63 21.10
CA ARG A 135 -5.44 4.33 21.76
C ARG A 135 -6.72 4.34 20.91
N GLY A 136 -6.58 4.46 19.59
CA GLY A 136 -7.67 4.74 18.67
C GLY A 136 -8.15 6.20 18.69
N PHE A 137 -8.94 6.55 17.68
CA PHE A 137 -9.54 7.86 17.47
C PHE A 137 -11.06 7.74 17.52
N GLU A 138 -11.71 8.61 18.31
CA GLU A 138 -13.15 8.64 18.42
C GLU A 138 -13.73 9.59 17.38
N TYR A 139 -14.78 9.18 16.70
CA TYR A 139 -15.53 9.98 15.75
C TYR A 139 -17.02 9.66 15.81
N GLN A 140 -17.80 10.60 15.33
CA GLN A 140 -19.25 10.48 15.29
C GLN A 140 -19.72 10.07 13.89
N LEU A 141 -20.40 8.94 13.80
CA LEU A 141 -21.07 8.51 12.57
C LEU A 141 -22.46 9.12 12.50
N PRO A 142 -22.74 9.97 11.51
CA PRO A 142 -24.07 10.57 11.36
C PRO A 142 -25.11 9.49 11.05
N ARG A 143 -26.29 9.62 11.63
CA ARG A 143 -27.44 8.74 11.37
C ARG A 143 -28.62 9.57 10.93
N LEU A 144 -29.26 9.16 9.82
CA LEU A 144 -30.46 9.86 9.32
C LEU A 144 -31.59 9.85 10.37
N GLY A 145 -32.02 11.04 10.80
CA GLY A 145 -33.10 11.22 11.73
C GLY A 145 -32.90 10.67 13.16
N ARG A 146 -31.65 10.43 13.57
CA ARG A 146 -31.31 9.94 14.91
C ARG A 146 -30.00 10.58 15.39
N GLU A 147 -29.73 10.45 16.70
CA GLU A 147 -28.46 10.86 17.29
C GLU A 147 -27.28 10.11 16.64
N PRO A 148 -26.13 10.78 16.44
CA PRO A 148 -24.92 10.15 15.94
C PRO A 148 -24.49 8.94 16.79
N VAL A 149 -23.83 7.97 16.17
CA VAL A 149 -23.18 6.87 16.89
C VAL A 149 -21.71 7.20 17.07
N GLN A 150 -21.24 7.13 18.31
CA GLN A 150 -19.80 7.16 18.58
C GLN A 150 -19.16 5.87 18.10
N ALA A 151 -18.06 6.00 17.35
CA ALA A 151 -17.24 4.89 16.88
C ALA A 151 -15.76 5.19 17.15
N CYS A 152 -14.97 4.15 17.35
CA CYS A 152 -13.54 4.25 17.52
C CYS A 152 -12.83 3.57 16.34
N ALA A 153 -11.91 4.27 15.67
CA ALA A 153 -11.04 3.72 14.66
C ALA A 153 -9.62 3.61 15.23
N PHE A 154 -9.02 2.45 15.03
CA PHE A 154 -7.63 2.20 15.39
C PHE A 154 -6.70 2.27 14.17
N VAL A 155 -7.27 2.15 12.96
CA VAL A 155 -6.55 2.36 11.69
C VAL A 155 -6.22 3.83 11.52
N ASP A 156 -4.97 4.11 11.17
CA ASP A 156 -4.49 5.43 10.81
C ASP A 156 -3.56 5.36 9.61
N PHE A 157 -3.26 6.50 9.00
CA PHE A 157 -2.41 6.60 7.83
C PHE A 157 -1.48 7.81 7.96
N TYR A 158 -0.21 7.61 7.66
CA TYR A 158 0.73 8.72 7.49
C TYR A 158 0.87 9.04 6.00
N ASN A 159 0.48 10.24 5.60
CA ASN A 159 0.51 10.67 4.21
C ASN A 159 1.49 11.82 4.01
N HIS A 160 2.28 11.75 2.95
CA HIS A 160 3.13 12.85 2.52
C HIS A 160 3.44 12.76 1.02
N VAL A 161 3.91 13.86 0.45
CA VAL A 161 4.43 13.90 -0.92
C VAL A 161 5.96 13.90 -0.85
N LEU A 162 6.60 12.93 -1.48
CA LEU A 162 8.05 12.93 -1.67
C LEU A 162 8.36 13.59 -3.01
N THR A 163 9.16 14.66 -2.97
CA THR A 163 9.61 15.38 -4.16
C THR A 163 11.07 15.04 -4.53
N PRO A 164 11.48 15.22 -5.80
CA PRO A 164 12.85 14.90 -6.23
C PRO A 164 13.92 15.69 -5.48
N ASP A 165 13.59 16.88 -4.99
CA ASP A 165 14.47 17.79 -4.26
C ASP A 165 14.32 17.70 -2.72
N ALA A 166 13.52 16.77 -2.22
CA ALA A 166 13.32 16.60 -0.78
C ALA A 166 14.65 16.34 -0.06
N PRO A 167 15.05 17.19 0.90
CA PRO A 167 16.30 16.99 1.62
C PRO A 167 16.18 15.78 2.56
N VAL A 168 17.26 15.00 2.72
CA VAL A 168 17.29 13.85 3.62
C VAL A 168 16.88 14.24 5.05
N ALA A 169 17.29 15.40 5.50
CA ALA A 169 16.94 15.90 6.83
C ALA A 169 15.42 15.97 7.07
N SER A 170 14.61 16.24 6.04
CA SER A 170 13.15 16.23 6.18
C SER A 170 12.56 14.83 6.30
N LEU A 171 13.29 13.82 5.86
CA LEU A 171 12.85 12.41 5.92
C LEU A 171 13.27 11.72 7.21
N THR A 172 14.32 12.25 7.89
CA THR A 172 15.01 11.59 9.01
C THR A 172 15.04 12.43 10.29
N ALA A 173 14.35 13.57 10.32
CA ALA A 173 14.34 14.48 11.47
C ALA A 173 13.96 13.73 12.77
N PRO A 174 14.68 13.95 13.88
CA PRO A 174 14.51 13.13 15.09
C PRO A 174 13.30 13.50 15.97
N GLU A 175 12.40 14.34 15.49
CA GLU A 175 11.31 14.92 16.29
C GLU A 175 10.02 14.08 16.34
N GLY A 176 10.04 12.83 15.86
CA GLY A 176 8.91 11.90 15.96
C GLY A 176 7.76 12.16 14.97
N ASP A 177 7.98 12.96 13.93
CA ASP A 177 6.99 13.26 12.87
C ASP A 177 7.62 13.32 11.48
N CYS A 178 8.61 12.49 11.23
CA CYS A 178 9.21 12.37 9.89
C CYS A 178 8.74 11.08 9.18
N PRO A 179 8.88 11.01 7.85
CA PRO A 179 8.56 9.80 7.09
C PRO A 179 9.27 8.53 7.59
N LEU A 180 10.53 8.64 8.03
CA LEU A 180 11.25 7.50 8.61
C LEU A 180 10.61 7.02 9.92
N ASP A 181 10.18 7.94 10.80
CA ASP A 181 9.46 7.57 12.01
C ASP A 181 8.15 6.86 11.69
N ALA A 182 7.43 7.34 10.69
CA ALA A 182 6.17 6.76 10.28
C ALA A 182 6.32 5.34 9.72
N VAL A 183 7.35 5.08 8.88
CA VAL A 183 7.58 3.72 8.37
C VAL A 183 8.09 2.78 9.46
N LEU A 184 8.84 3.28 10.45
CA LEU A 184 9.26 2.50 11.62
C LEU A 184 8.06 2.15 12.51
N ALA A 185 7.14 3.09 12.70
CA ALA A 185 5.89 2.84 13.42
C ALA A 185 5.01 1.82 12.69
N SER A 186 4.91 1.95 11.35
CA SER A 186 4.21 0.98 10.50
C SER A 186 4.83 -0.42 10.59
N GLY A 187 6.16 -0.51 10.72
CA GLY A 187 6.91 -1.77 10.84
C GLY A 187 7.10 -2.26 12.28
N ALA A 188 6.50 -1.61 13.28
CA ALA A 188 6.62 -1.99 14.69
C ALA A 188 5.77 -3.23 15.01
N ASN A 189 6.15 -4.38 14.42
CA ASN A 189 5.43 -5.64 14.59
C ASN A 189 5.42 -6.06 16.06
N GLU A 190 4.24 -6.30 16.59
CA GLU A 190 3.95 -6.57 18.00
C GLU A 190 4.63 -7.84 18.54
N MET A 191 5.07 -8.73 17.69
CA MET A 191 5.79 -9.94 18.10
C MET A 191 7.30 -9.71 18.25
N GLY A 192 7.84 -8.63 17.67
CA GLY A 192 9.29 -8.38 17.63
C GLY A 192 9.73 -7.03 18.17
N PHE A 193 9.02 -5.97 17.84
CA PHE A 193 9.43 -4.59 18.10
C PHE A 193 8.58 -3.91 19.15
N PRO A 194 9.12 -2.90 19.87
CA PRO A 194 8.32 -2.08 20.78
C PRO A 194 7.36 -1.20 19.98
N PRO A 195 6.23 -0.78 20.59
CA PRO A 195 5.38 0.24 19.98
C PRO A 195 6.16 1.53 19.76
N TYR A 196 5.78 2.29 18.74
CA TYR A 196 6.47 3.51 18.34
C TYR A 196 5.63 4.75 18.66
N LEU A 197 6.29 5.78 19.19
CA LEU A 197 5.63 7.03 19.55
C LEU A 197 5.73 8.01 18.38
N LEU A 198 4.59 8.47 17.85
CA LEU A 198 4.53 9.49 16.82
C LEU A 198 3.83 10.75 17.29
N ASN A 199 4.38 11.91 16.90
CA ASN A 199 3.72 13.19 17.01
C ASN A 199 2.89 13.41 15.73
N ARG A 200 1.58 13.57 15.89
CA ARG A 200 0.61 13.72 14.80
C ARG A 200 0.07 15.15 14.67
N ALA A 201 0.73 16.13 15.30
CA ALA A 201 0.28 17.53 15.27
C ALA A 201 0.22 18.11 13.85
N ALA A 202 1.18 17.77 12.98
CA ALA A 202 1.19 18.22 11.59
C ALA A 202 0.01 17.67 10.76
N GLN A 203 -0.52 16.48 11.11
CA GLN A 203 -1.67 15.86 10.46
C GLN A 203 -3.01 16.16 11.14
N TRP A 204 -3.02 16.98 12.20
CA TRP A 204 -4.22 17.25 12.99
C TRP A 204 -5.38 17.79 12.14
N LEU A 205 -5.08 18.65 11.17
CA LEU A 205 -6.09 19.16 10.23
C LEU A 205 -6.77 18.04 9.44
N ALA A 206 -6.00 17.03 9.00
CA ALA A 206 -6.55 15.87 8.29
C ALA A 206 -7.47 15.03 9.19
N TYR A 207 -7.17 14.91 10.49
CA TYR A 207 -8.06 14.27 11.46
C TYR A 207 -9.36 15.06 11.64
N GLN A 208 -9.29 16.37 11.82
CA GLN A 208 -10.48 17.22 11.90
C GLN A 208 -11.34 17.10 10.65
N GLN A 209 -10.73 17.02 9.47
CA GLN A 209 -11.43 16.79 8.21
C GLN A 209 -12.17 15.45 8.14
N GLN A 210 -11.80 14.49 8.95
CA GLN A 210 -12.49 13.21 9.09
C GLN A 210 -13.51 13.20 10.25
N GLY A 211 -13.70 14.32 10.92
CA GLY A 211 -14.60 14.43 12.08
C GLY A 211 -14.00 13.93 13.39
N ILE A 212 -12.67 13.80 13.46
CA ILE A 212 -11.93 13.44 14.68
C ILE A 212 -11.47 14.74 15.35
N ASP A 213 -12.27 15.29 16.24
CA ASP A 213 -11.98 16.53 16.96
C ASP A 213 -11.91 16.35 18.49
N ASN A 214 -12.16 15.14 18.97
CA ASN A 214 -12.23 14.82 20.39
C ASN A 214 -10.93 14.23 20.94
N LEU A 215 -9.87 15.06 21.05
CA LEU A 215 -8.78 14.68 21.93
C LEU A 215 -9.09 15.07 23.38
N PRO A 216 -8.75 14.21 24.35
CA PRO A 216 -8.82 14.59 25.74
C PRO A 216 -8.02 15.89 25.98
N PRO A 217 -8.55 16.82 26.78
CA PRO A 217 -7.84 18.04 27.14
C PRO A 217 -6.42 17.73 27.68
N GLY A 218 -5.40 18.43 27.15
CA GLY A 218 -4.00 18.30 27.62
C GLY A 218 -3.19 17.20 26.98
N GLN A 219 -3.65 16.59 25.88
CA GLN A 219 -2.83 15.66 25.09
C GLN A 219 -2.19 16.36 23.89
N ASP A 220 -0.89 16.23 23.75
CA ASP A 220 -0.04 16.90 22.75
C ASP A 220 -0.03 16.19 21.37
N HIS A 221 -1.13 15.62 20.90
CA HIS A 221 -1.20 14.92 19.60
C HIS A 221 -0.14 13.80 19.43
N VAL A 222 0.36 13.25 20.53
CA VAL A 222 1.39 12.19 20.53
C VAL A 222 0.74 10.87 20.94
N PHE A 223 0.90 9.84 20.09
CA PHE A 223 0.22 8.56 20.28
C PHE A 223 1.18 7.41 20.07
N TRP A 224 0.92 6.29 20.75
CA TRP A 224 1.58 5.03 20.52
C TRP A 224 0.96 4.27 19.36
N PHE A 225 1.81 3.80 18.45
CA PHE A 225 1.42 2.99 17.30
C PHE A 225 2.12 1.65 17.32
N THR A 226 1.50 0.67 16.69
CA THR A 226 2.08 -0.62 16.34
C THR A 226 1.89 -0.88 14.85
N ASP A 227 2.28 -2.06 14.37
CA ASP A 227 2.29 -2.46 12.97
C ASP A 227 0.94 -2.17 12.28
N GLY A 228 0.99 -1.35 11.24
CA GLY A 228 -0.20 -1.01 10.45
C GLY A 228 -0.83 -2.21 9.78
N GLY A 229 -0.04 -3.21 9.39
CA GLY A 229 -0.50 -4.45 8.81
C GLY A 229 -1.36 -5.31 9.76
N THR A 230 -1.41 -4.98 11.05
CA THR A 230 -2.33 -5.62 12.00
C THR A 230 -3.79 -5.38 11.63
N LEU A 231 -4.11 -4.21 11.07
CA LEU A 231 -5.47 -3.79 10.72
C LEU A 231 -5.70 -3.67 9.22
N ASP A 232 -4.68 -3.23 8.46
CA ASP A 232 -4.73 -3.04 7.01
C ASP A 232 -3.37 -3.44 6.40
N ASN A 233 -3.26 -4.73 6.09
CA ASN A 233 -1.99 -5.32 5.63
C ASN A 233 -1.74 -5.12 4.13
N GLU A 234 -2.77 -4.98 3.35
CA GLU A 234 -2.72 -4.70 1.90
C GLU A 234 -3.56 -3.45 1.61
N PRO A 235 -3.02 -2.23 1.79
CA PRO A 235 -3.80 -1.00 1.79
C PRO A 235 -4.24 -0.57 0.38
N LEU A 236 -4.93 -1.46 -0.35
CA LEU A 236 -5.42 -1.21 -1.70
C LEU A 236 -6.54 -0.16 -1.70
N GLY A 237 -7.44 -0.23 -0.72
CA GLY A 237 -8.48 0.78 -0.53
C GLY A 237 -7.89 2.17 -0.31
N ARG A 238 -6.79 2.25 0.44
CA ARG A 238 -6.04 3.50 0.65
C ARG A 238 -5.40 4.01 -0.63
N THR A 239 -4.84 3.10 -1.45
CA THR A 239 -4.30 3.47 -2.77
C THR A 239 -5.38 4.09 -3.66
N PHE A 240 -6.60 3.53 -3.68
CA PHE A 240 -7.72 4.11 -4.43
C PHE A 240 -8.11 5.50 -3.92
N ASP A 241 -8.16 5.70 -2.61
CA ASP A 241 -8.49 7.01 -2.04
C ASP A 241 -7.47 8.08 -2.46
N LEU A 242 -6.18 7.76 -2.42
CA LEU A 242 -5.13 8.68 -2.84
C LEU A 242 -5.17 8.98 -4.33
N THR A 243 -5.35 7.95 -5.16
CA THR A 243 -5.43 8.13 -6.62
C THR A 243 -6.65 8.94 -7.03
N ASN A 244 -7.79 8.77 -6.37
CA ASN A 244 -8.95 9.63 -6.61
C ASN A 244 -8.65 11.10 -6.33
N GLY A 245 -7.84 11.42 -5.29
CA GLY A 245 -7.40 12.78 -5.00
C GLY A 245 -6.47 13.33 -6.07
N VAL A 246 -5.45 12.56 -6.45
CA VAL A 246 -4.47 12.97 -7.49
C VAL A 246 -5.14 13.13 -8.86
N ASP A 247 -6.05 12.22 -9.23
CA ASP A 247 -6.71 12.22 -10.54
C ASP A 247 -7.80 13.31 -10.65
N ALA A 248 -8.29 13.83 -9.54
CA ALA A 248 -9.22 14.96 -9.54
C ALA A 248 -8.59 16.23 -10.10
N ASP A 249 -7.30 16.42 -9.85
CA ASP A 249 -6.52 17.60 -10.32
C ASP A 249 -5.92 17.38 -11.71
N ASP A 250 -5.55 16.13 -12.04
CA ASP A 250 -4.86 15.79 -13.29
C ASP A 250 -5.20 14.35 -13.69
N THR A 251 -6.33 14.18 -14.39
CA THR A 251 -6.84 12.87 -14.80
C THR A 251 -5.92 12.19 -15.82
N PRO A 252 -5.35 11.01 -15.51
CA PRO A 252 -4.52 10.28 -16.45
C PRO A 252 -5.36 9.70 -17.60
N SER A 253 -4.71 9.46 -18.74
CA SER A 253 -5.35 8.71 -19.83
C SER A 253 -5.57 7.24 -19.47
N GLN A 254 -4.68 6.67 -18.65
CA GLN A 254 -4.76 5.28 -18.18
C GLN A 254 -4.12 5.15 -16.81
N ARG A 255 -4.71 4.32 -15.95
CA ARG A 255 -4.19 4.01 -14.60
C ARG A 255 -4.15 2.50 -14.38
N LEU A 256 -3.01 2.05 -13.85
CA LEU A 256 -2.81 0.69 -13.34
C LEU A 256 -2.60 0.73 -11.84
N HIS A 257 -3.40 -0.02 -11.10
CA HIS A 257 -3.17 -0.32 -9.69
C HIS A 257 -2.41 -1.65 -9.60
N LEU A 258 -1.17 -1.60 -9.13
CA LEU A 258 -0.29 -2.76 -9.07
C LEU A 258 -0.04 -3.14 -7.60
N LEU A 259 -0.52 -4.32 -7.21
CA LEU A 259 -0.30 -4.89 -5.90
C LEU A 259 0.93 -5.80 -5.92
N ILE A 260 1.91 -5.54 -5.05
CA ILE A 260 3.02 -6.46 -4.80
C ILE A 260 2.71 -7.24 -3.53
N HIS A 261 2.52 -8.54 -3.69
CA HIS A 261 2.02 -9.42 -2.63
C HIS A 261 2.86 -10.70 -2.54
N PRO A 262 3.82 -10.77 -1.60
CA PRO A 262 4.73 -11.90 -1.48
C PRO A 262 4.02 -13.20 -1.07
N HIS A 263 2.96 -13.11 -0.27
CA HIS A 263 2.26 -14.28 0.26
C HIS A 263 0.75 -14.24 -0.04
N PRO A 264 0.35 -14.45 -1.32
CA PRO A 264 -1.08 -14.51 -1.66
C PRO A 264 -1.72 -15.74 -1.02
N THR A 265 -2.63 -15.52 -0.09
CA THR A 265 -3.39 -16.61 0.54
C THR A 265 -4.48 -17.10 -0.39
N ALA A 266 -4.24 -18.21 -1.07
CA ALA A 266 -5.27 -18.92 -1.78
C ALA A 266 -5.62 -20.20 -1.03
N ALA A 267 -6.90 -20.42 -0.74
CA ALA A 267 -7.37 -21.61 -0.02
C ALA A 267 -6.96 -22.93 -0.69
N ILE A 268 -6.73 -22.92 -2.01
CA ILE A 268 -6.27 -24.08 -2.77
C ILE A 268 -4.81 -24.47 -2.46
N HIS A 269 -4.02 -23.54 -1.92
CA HIS A 269 -2.62 -23.75 -1.58
C HIS A 269 -2.40 -24.09 -0.10
N ASP A 270 -3.38 -23.84 0.76
CA ASP A 270 -3.32 -24.17 2.19
C ASP A 270 -4.25 -25.34 2.52
N GLN A 271 -3.78 -26.54 2.22
CA GLN A 271 -4.51 -27.79 2.48
C GLN A 271 -4.48 -28.20 3.97
N SER A 272 -3.68 -27.56 4.79
CA SER A 272 -3.48 -27.92 6.19
C SER A 272 -4.73 -27.79 7.06
N TRP A 273 -5.70 -26.97 6.62
CA TRP A 273 -7.00 -26.74 7.30
C TRP A 273 -8.18 -27.42 6.61
N ALA A 274 -7.92 -28.17 5.52
CA ALA A 274 -8.98 -28.75 4.69
C ALA A 274 -9.52 -30.08 5.20
N ASP A 275 -8.79 -30.83 6.03
CA ASP A 275 -9.23 -32.13 6.54
C ASP A 275 -10.14 -31.96 7.77
N PRO A 276 -11.45 -32.20 7.64
CA PRO A 276 -12.40 -32.06 8.74
C PRO A 276 -12.23 -33.11 9.84
N GLN A 277 -11.42 -34.15 9.63
CA GLN A 277 -11.17 -35.21 10.61
C GLN A 277 -9.98 -34.85 11.53
N VAL A 278 -9.17 -33.88 11.15
CA VAL A 278 -8.03 -33.43 11.95
C VAL A 278 -8.42 -32.18 12.72
N GLN A 279 -8.68 -32.33 14.01
CA GLN A 279 -8.98 -31.18 14.87
C GLN A 279 -7.71 -30.34 15.11
N PRO A 280 -7.72 -29.03 14.76
CA PRO A 280 -6.60 -28.15 15.04
C PRO A 280 -6.36 -28.01 16.55
N THR A 281 -5.11 -27.88 16.93
CA THR A 281 -4.73 -27.60 18.34
C THR A 281 -5.09 -26.18 18.73
N PHE A 282 -5.18 -25.91 20.04
CA PHE A 282 -5.40 -24.56 20.56
C PHE A 282 -4.37 -23.55 20.03
N THR A 283 -3.09 -23.91 20.05
CA THR A 283 -2.00 -23.04 19.58
C THR A 283 -2.13 -22.73 18.09
N GLN A 284 -2.40 -23.75 17.26
CA GLN A 284 -2.63 -23.56 15.82
C GLN A 284 -3.80 -22.62 15.56
N THR A 285 -4.91 -22.81 16.28
CA THR A 285 -6.11 -21.96 16.13
C THR A 285 -5.84 -20.52 16.56
N ALA A 286 -5.15 -20.30 17.68
CA ALA A 286 -4.82 -18.95 18.17
C ALA A 286 -3.93 -18.20 17.18
N VAL A 287 -2.88 -18.85 16.68
CA VAL A 287 -1.95 -18.28 15.69
C VAL A 287 -2.68 -17.99 14.37
N ARG A 288 -3.49 -18.94 13.88
CA ARG A 288 -4.28 -18.74 12.66
C ARG A 288 -5.25 -17.58 12.81
N GLY A 289 -5.89 -17.44 13.98
CA GLY A 289 -6.81 -16.32 14.26
C GLY A 289 -6.16 -14.95 14.09
N LEU A 290 -4.92 -14.79 14.52
CA LEU A 290 -4.15 -13.55 14.32
C LEU A 290 -3.82 -13.31 12.83
N ALA A 291 -3.46 -14.37 12.10
CA ALA A 291 -3.15 -14.26 10.67
C ALA A 291 -4.39 -13.93 9.82
N LEU A 292 -5.58 -14.44 10.17
CA LEU A 292 -6.82 -14.23 9.40
C LEU A 292 -7.22 -12.76 9.32
N GLN A 293 -6.98 -11.96 10.36
CA GLN A 293 -7.31 -10.54 10.35
C GLN A 293 -6.53 -9.79 9.29
N ARG A 294 -5.25 -10.09 9.13
CA ARG A 294 -4.35 -9.46 8.16
C ARG A 294 -4.77 -9.73 6.72
N THR A 295 -5.23 -10.94 6.41
CA THR A 295 -5.57 -11.34 5.04
C THR A 295 -6.97 -10.96 4.61
N GLN A 296 -7.84 -10.61 5.55
CA GLN A 296 -9.25 -10.33 5.25
C GLN A 296 -9.45 -8.93 4.64
N SER A 297 -8.56 -7.96 4.91
CA SER A 297 -8.64 -6.60 4.36
C SER A 297 -8.58 -6.60 2.84
N LEU A 298 -7.60 -7.28 2.26
CA LEU A 298 -7.44 -7.38 0.80
C LEU A 298 -8.69 -7.92 0.10
N TYR A 299 -9.31 -8.98 0.65
CA TYR A 299 -10.53 -9.54 0.06
C TYR A 299 -11.67 -8.52 0.03
N ALA A 300 -11.83 -7.76 1.11
CA ALA A 300 -12.86 -6.73 1.19
C ALA A 300 -12.62 -5.62 0.15
N ASP A 301 -11.38 -5.17 -0.01
CA ASP A 301 -10.98 -4.13 -0.96
C ASP A 301 -11.15 -4.59 -2.41
N LEU A 302 -10.68 -5.78 -2.76
CA LEU A 302 -10.85 -6.34 -4.11
C LEU A 302 -12.33 -6.50 -4.46
N LYS A 303 -13.14 -6.99 -3.53
CA LYS A 303 -14.58 -7.13 -3.75
C LYS A 303 -15.29 -5.78 -3.88
N GLN A 304 -14.85 -4.78 -3.12
CA GLN A 304 -15.38 -3.42 -3.24
C GLN A 304 -14.96 -2.79 -4.59
N ALA A 305 -13.74 -3.00 -5.06
CA ALA A 305 -13.26 -2.56 -6.36
C ALA A 305 -14.06 -3.21 -7.50
N GLU A 306 -14.25 -4.54 -7.46
CA GLU A 306 -15.07 -5.27 -8.44
C GLU A 306 -16.51 -4.73 -8.50
N LYS A 307 -17.13 -4.52 -7.33
CA LYS A 307 -18.47 -3.94 -7.24
C LYS A 307 -18.52 -2.53 -7.82
N THR A 308 -17.50 -1.72 -7.56
CA THR A 308 -17.41 -0.35 -8.08
C THR A 308 -17.22 -0.38 -9.60
N ASN A 309 -16.30 -1.19 -10.12
CA ASN A 309 -16.07 -1.37 -11.56
C ASN A 309 -17.34 -1.82 -12.28
N SER A 310 -18.05 -2.79 -11.73
CA SER A 310 -19.32 -3.27 -12.29
C SER A 310 -20.38 -2.17 -12.32
N ARG A 311 -20.45 -1.32 -11.30
CA ARG A 311 -21.38 -0.19 -11.27
C ARG A 311 -20.99 0.88 -12.29
N ILE A 312 -19.72 1.18 -12.46
CA ILE A 312 -19.22 2.12 -13.47
C ILE A 312 -19.58 1.60 -14.87
N ALA A 313 -19.23 0.33 -15.18
CA ALA A 313 -19.56 -0.27 -16.47
C ALA A 313 -21.07 -0.23 -16.78
N TRP A 314 -21.89 -0.42 -15.75
CA TRP A 314 -23.35 -0.37 -15.88
C TRP A 314 -23.85 1.06 -16.16
N ILE A 315 -23.31 2.04 -15.48
CA ILE A 315 -23.65 3.46 -15.68
C ILE A 315 -23.16 3.93 -17.06
N ASP A 316 -21.96 3.52 -17.50
CA ASP A 316 -21.43 3.84 -18.83
C ASP A 316 -22.31 3.27 -19.92
N LEU A 317 -22.71 1.99 -19.82
CA LEU A 317 -23.63 1.36 -20.77
C LEU A 317 -25.01 2.06 -20.78
N LEU A 318 -25.54 2.41 -19.61
CA LEU A 318 -26.79 3.13 -19.50
C LEU A 318 -26.68 4.52 -20.13
N SER A 319 -25.58 5.23 -19.88
CA SER A 319 -25.28 6.55 -20.45
C SER A 319 -25.20 6.48 -21.98
N GLU A 320 -24.53 5.48 -22.53
CA GLU A 320 -24.44 5.24 -23.99
C GLU A 320 -25.84 5.04 -24.60
N LYS A 321 -26.64 4.15 -24.02
CA LYS A 321 -27.97 3.82 -24.57
C LYS A 321 -28.94 4.99 -24.45
N LEU A 322 -28.96 5.68 -23.32
CA LEU A 322 -29.80 6.85 -23.12
C LEU A 322 -29.31 8.05 -23.94
N GLY A 323 -28.00 8.26 -24.06
CA GLY A 323 -27.41 9.28 -24.93
C GLY A 323 -27.83 9.10 -26.39
N ALA A 324 -27.71 7.87 -26.93
CA ALA A 324 -28.16 7.56 -28.28
C ALA A 324 -29.66 7.78 -28.50
N ALA A 325 -30.48 7.54 -27.47
CA ALA A 325 -31.91 7.84 -27.53
C ALA A 325 -32.18 9.36 -27.45
N LEU A 326 -31.41 10.07 -26.63
CA LEU A 326 -31.50 11.53 -26.50
C LEU A 326 -31.16 12.24 -27.82
N ASP A 327 -30.13 11.77 -28.52
CA ASP A 327 -29.71 12.31 -29.83
C ASP A 327 -30.79 12.17 -30.93
N GLN A 328 -31.74 11.26 -30.75
CA GLN A 328 -32.88 11.08 -31.69
C GLN A 328 -34.06 12.04 -31.40
N LEU A 329 -34.03 12.73 -30.27
CA LEU A 329 -35.07 13.68 -29.92
C LEU A 329 -34.92 14.99 -30.75
N PRO A 330 -36.03 15.70 -31.04
CA PRO A 330 -35.97 17.08 -31.52
C PRO A 330 -35.21 18.00 -30.57
N ALA A 331 -34.59 19.06 -31.06
CA ALA A 331 -33.77 19.99 -30.28
C ALA A 331 -34.45 20.51 -29.02
N ASP A 332 -35.74 20.82 -29.12
CA ASP A 332 -36.54 21.27 -27.95
C ASP A 332 -36.66 20.18 -26.86
N GLY A 333 -36.80 18.92 -27.30
CA GLY A 333 -36.81 17.76 -26.39
C GLY A 333 -35.47 17.51 -25.71
N GLN A 334 -34.38 17.62 -26.48
CA GLN A 334 -33.02 17.52 -25.91
C GLN A 334 -32.79 18.61 -24.86
N GLN A 335 -33.15 19.86 -25.16
CA GLN A 335 -33.01 21.01 -24.25
C GLN A 335 -33.82 20.83 -22.95
N ALA A 336 -35.05 20.30 -23.05
CA ALA A 336 -35.89 20.03 -21.90
C ALA A 336 -35.26 18.95 -20.96
N VAL A 337 -34.72 17.88 -21.53
CA VAL A 337 -34.07 16.83 -20.75
C VAL A 337 -32.78 17.36 -20.10
N ILE A 338 -31.96 18.11 -20.82
CA ILE A 338 -30.74 18.73 -20.29
C ILE A 338 -31.08 19.66 -19.13
N GLY A 339 -32.10 20.51 -19.29
CA GLY A 339 -32.57 21.41 -18.22
C GLY A 339 -32.96 20.65 -16.96
N ALA A 340 -33.79 19.61 -17.10
CA ALA A 340 -34.20 18.76 -15.98
C ALA A 340 -33.04 18.03 -15.29
N LEU A 341 -32.06 17.51 -16.07
CA LEU A 341 -30.87 16.86 -15.54
C LEU A 341 -29.99 17.85 -14.76
N THR A 342 -29.80 19.05 -15.30
CA THR A 342 -29.00 20.09 -14.66
C THR A 342 -29.65 20.53 -13.34
N GLU A 343 -30.97 20.73 -13.31
CA GLU A 343 -31.73 21.06 -12.11
C GLU A 343 -31.60 19.94 -11.05
N ALA A 344 -31.78 18.68 -11.46
CA ALA A 344 -31.67 17.54 -10.55
C ALA A 344 -30.26 17.42 -9.94
N VAL A 345 -29.19 17.56 -10.76
CA VAL A 345 -27.81 17.52 -10.28
C VAL A 345 -27.50 18.67 -9.32
N THR A 346 -28.02 19.87 -9.60
CA THR A 346 -27.85 21.02 -8.72
C THR A 346 -28.54 20.78 -7.38
N ALA A 347 -29.79 20.36 -7.39
CA ALA A 347 -30.55 20.05 -6.18
C ALA A 347 -29.89 18.95 -5.33
N MET A 348 -29.39 17.89 -5.97
CA MET A 348 -28.64 16.83 -5.27
C MET A 348 -27.34 17.34 -4.64
N THR A 349 -26.67 18.30 -5.29
CA THR A 349 -25.43 18.89 -4.77
C THR A 349 -25.73 19.77 -3.55
N GLU A 350 -26.73 20.60 -3.63
CA GLU A 350 -27.18 21.46 -2.53
C GLU A 350 -27.63 20.63 -1.33
N GLN A 351 -28.44 19.59 -1.56
CA GLN A 351 -28.87 18.68 -0.49
C GLN A 351 -27.70 17.97 0.18
N ALA A 352 -26.69 17.54 -0.61
CA ALA A 352 -25.48 16.93 -0.07
C ALA A 352 -24.63 17.92 0.75
N GLN A 353 -24.59 19.20 0.34
CA GLN A 353 -23.91 20.26 1.09
C GLN A 353 -24.65 20.59 2.40
N ASP A 354 -25.98 20.69 2.37
CA ASP A 354 -26.81 20.94 3.56
C ASP A 354 -26.65 19.80 4.60
N LEU A 355 -26.70 18.56 4.16
CA LEU A 355 -26.47 17.40 5.04
C LEU A 355 -25.06 17.42 5.66
N ARG A 356 -24.07 17.88 4.94
CA ARG A 356 -22.70 18.04 5.45
C ARG A 356 -22.57 19.22 6.42
N ALA A 357 -23.14 20.35 6.10
CA ALA A 357 -23.16 21.52 6.98
C ALA A 357 -23.81 21.23 8.35
N GLN A 358 -24.83 20.37 8.36
CA GLN A 358 -25.49 19.92 9.60
C GLN A 358 -24.61 18.95 10.44
N HIS A 359 -23.57 18.37 9.89
CA HIS A 359 -22.74 17.32 10.52
C HIS A 359 -21.28 17.72 10.70
N SER A 360 -20.96 19.03 10.66
CA SER A 360 -19.63 19.60 11.05
C SER A 360 -18.38 18.91 10.48
N GLY A 361 -18.44 18.41 9.25
CA GLY A 361 -17.26 17.92 8.55
C GLY A 361 -16.85 18.85 7.41
N PRO A 362 -15.56 19.08 7.14
CA PRO A 362 -15.13 19.86 6.00
C PRO A 362 -15.47 19.15 4.68
N PRO A 363 -15.58 19.90 3.57
CA PRO A 363 -15.95 19.33 2.28
C PRO A 363 -14.91 18.31 1.82
N ARG A 364 -15.34 17.08 1.57
CA ARG A 364 -14.54 16.14 0.78
C ARG A 364 -14.41 16.67 -0.65
N ALA A 365 -13.30 16.37 -1.31
CA ALA A 365 -13.02 16.76 -2.69
C ALA A 365 -14.10 16.33 -3.72
N ASP A 366 -14.98 15.39 -3.37
CA ASP A 366 -16.12 14.91 -4.18
C ASP A 366 -17.21 15.98 -4.45
N THR A 367 -17.06 17.19 -3.92
CA THR A 367 -18.02 18.29 -4.09
C THR A 367 -17.54 19.36 -5.05
N GLN A 368 -16.74 19.04 -6.06
CA GLN A 368 -16.58 19.98 -7.17
C GLN A 368 -17.97 20.26 -7.78
N ALA A 369 -18.42 21.50 -7.56
CA ALA A 369 -19.59 22.01 -8.26
C ALA A 369 -19.34 21.81 -9.76
N MET A 370 -20.35 21.33 -10.48
CA MET A 370 -20.27 21.38 -11.95
C MET A 370 -19.97 22.83 -12.33
N ASP A 371 -18.85 23.05 -13.00
CA ASP A 371 -18.53 24.34 -13.56
C ASP A 371 -19.64 24.66 -14.57
N HIS A 372 -20.51 25.60 -14.24
CA HIS A 372 -21.66 25.97 -15.07
C HIS A 372 -21.22 26.46 -16.45
N GLY A 373 -19.98 26.95 -16.60
CA GLY A 373 -19.40 27.34 -17.87
C GLY A 373 -19.05 26.16 -18.77
N ALA A 374 -18.54 25.05 -18.21
CA ALA A 374 -18.22 23.83 -18.95
C ALA A 374 -19.47 23.02 -19.33
N ALA A 375 -20.55 23.11 -18.53
CA ALA A 375 -21.81 22.42 -18.81
C ALA A 375 -22.53 22.95 -20.06
N ALA A 376 -22.40 24.24 -20.36
CA ALA A 376 -23.05 24.84 -21.52
C ALA A 376 -22.46 24.45 -22.88
N ALA A 377 -21.25 23.87 -22.91
CA ALA A 377 -20.55 23.46 -24.14
C ALA A 377 -20.51 21.92 -24.34
N ALA A 378 -20.96 21.14 -23.36
CA ALA A 378 -20.90 19.68 -23.42
C ALA A 378 -22.06 19.10 -24.26
N ALA A 379 -21.79 18.00 -24.99
CA ALA A 379 -22.82 17.29 -25.73
C ALA A 379 -23.89 16.72 -24.76
N PRO A 380 -25.19 16.63 -25.19
CA PRO A 380 -26.28 16.15 -24.34
C PRO A 380 -26.00 14.80 -23.66
N GLY A 381 -25.41 13.85 -24.40
CA GLY A 381 -25.03 12.55 -23.85
C GLY A 381 -23.94 12.61 -22.77
N GLU A 382 -23.02 13.55 -22.88
CA GLU A 382 -21.97 13.78 -21.89
C GLU A 382 -22.54 14.34 -20.59
N LEU A 383 -23.46 15.28 -20.67
CA LEU A 383 -24.16 15.83 -19.49
C LEU A 383 -24.97 14.75 -18.78
N LEU A 384 -25.66 13.90 -19.55
CA LEU A 384 -26.39 12.75 -19.00
C LEU A 384 -25.45 11.80 -18.28
N SER A 385 -24.33 11.44 -18.90
CA SER A 385 -23.32 10.58 -18.27
C SER A 385 -22.82 11.16 -16.94
N ARG A 386 -22.43 12.44 -16.93
CA ARG A 386 -21.99 13.14 -15.71
C ARG A 386 -23.09 13.14 -14.63
N ALA A 387 -24.34 13.37 -15.01
CA ALA A 387 -25.47 13.34 -14.08
C ALA A 387 -25.67 11.95 -13.46
N LEU A 388 -25.62 10.89 -14.28
CA LEU A 388 -25.76 9.51 -13.81
C LEU A 388 -24.60 9.09 -12.90
N HIS A 389 -23.35 9.41 -13.26
CA HIS A 389 -22.19 9.17 -12.41
C HIS A 389 -22.31 9.90 -11.07
N LYS A 390 -22.78 11.16 -11.05
CA LYS A 390 -22.97 11.91 -9.83
C LYS A 390 -24.10 11.34 -8.97
N ALA A 391 -25.23 11.00 -9.56
CA ALA A 391 -26.37 10.41 -8.88
C ALA A 391 -26.04 9.04 -8.25
N SER A 392 -25.14 8.28 -8.88
CA SER A 392 -24.70 6.98 -8.36
C SER A 392 -23.54 7.05 -7.37
N GLY A 393 -23.00 8.24 -7.06
CA GLY A 393 -21.83 8.44 -6.21
C GLY A 393 -20.53 7.96 -6.84
N LEU A 394 -20.46 7.97 -8.18
CA LEU A 394 -19.31 7.52 -8.98
C LEU A 394 -18.59 8.69 -9.68
N SER A 395 -18.94 9.95 -9.36
CA SER A 395 -18.28 11.12 -9.93
C SER A 395 -16.77 11.05 -9.73
N GLY A 396 -16.00 11.25 -10.81
CA GLY A 396 -14.55 11.22 -10.79
C GLY A 396 -13.93 9.83 -10.62
N LYS A 397 -14.76 8.77 -10.51
CA LYS A 397 -14.26 7.39 -10.42
C LYS A 397 -14.16 6.78 -11.80
N GLN A 398 -13.03 6.13 -12.06
CA GLN A 398 -12.79 5.32 -13.24
C GLN A 398 -12.76 3.84 -12.88
N GLN A 399 -12.92 2.96 -13.88
CA GLN A 399 -12.73 1.53 -13.64
C GLN A 399 -11.28 1.28 -13.21
N ALA A 400 -11.11 0.69 -12.04
CA ALA A 400 -9.80 0.34 -11.53
C ALA A 400 -9.31 -0.93 -12.24
N ARG A 401 -8.18 -0.82 -12.94
CA ARG A 401 -7.42 -1.96 -13.41
C ARG A 401 -6.44 -2.36 -12.32
N ILE A 402 -6.53 -3.60 -11.85
CA ILE A 402 -5.71 -4.13 -10.79
C ILE A 402 -4.92 -5.32 -11.33
N ASP A 403 -3.59 -5.26 -11.22
CA ASP A 403 -2.71 -6.40 -11.47
C ASP A 403 -1.96 -6.76 -10.18
N ILE A 404 -1.53 -8.01 -10.06
CA ILE A 404 -0.84 -8.51 -8.87
C ILE A 404 0.47 -9.15 -9.27
N ILE A 405 1.57 -8.68 -8.67
CA ILE A 405 2.87 -9.35 -8.74
C ILE A 405 3.04 -10.19 -7.47
N SER A 406 3.13 -11.50 -7.66
CA SER A 406 3.27 -12.46 -6.58
C SER A 406 4.08 -13.69 -7.04
N PRO A 407 4.55 -14.54 -6.14
CA PRO A 407 5.23 -15.80 -6.51
C PRO A 407 4.40 -16.73 -7.38
N LEU A 408 3.07 -16.55 -7.41
CA LEU A 408 2.16 -17.33 -8.27
C LEU A 408 2.41 -17.13 -9.76
N LEU A 409 3.11 -16.08 -10.17
CA LEU A 409 3.52 -15.85 -11.55
C LEU A 409 4.66 -16.78 -12.00
N LEU A 410 5.39 -17.34 -11.07
CA LEU A 410 6.55 -18.19 -11.35
C LEU A 410 6.13 -19.62 -11.69
N PRO A 411 6.82 -20.30 -12.64
CA PRO A 411 6.52 -21.68 -12.98
C PRO A 411 6.60 -22.65 -11.79
N GLU A 412 7.48 -22.37 -10.83
CA GLU A 412 7.67 -23.16 -9.62
C GLU A 412 6.38 -23.27 -8.77
N SER A 413 5.55 -22.24 -8.77
CA SER A 413 4.28 -22.22 -8.03
C SER A 413 3.25 -23.24 -8.53
N GLN A 414 3.43 -23.77 -9.74
CA GLN A 414 2.54 -24.82 -10.28
C GLN A 414 2.81 -26.20 -9.66
N THR A 415 3.99 -26.40 -9.10
CA THR A 415 4.44 -27.68 -8.56
C THR A 415 4.75 -27.65 -7.06
N HIS A 416 4.89 -26.47 -6.49
CA HIS A 416 5.25 -26.25 -5.09
C HIS A 416 4.32 -25.22 -4.45
N ASN A 417 4.05 -25.38 -3.16
CA ASN A 417 3.35 -24.37 -2.39
C ASN A 417 4.23 -23.13 -2.19
N ILE A 418 3.62 -21.96 -2.00
CA ILE A 418 4.34 -20.70 -1.79
C ILE A 418 5.29 -20.80 -0.60
N ASP A 419 4.86 -21.42 0.49
CA ASP A 419 5.67 -21.68 1.69
C ASP A 419 6.94 -22.52 1.42
N GLN A 420 6.98 -23.24 0.30
CA GLN A 420 8.13 -24.00 -0.12
C GLN A 420 9.07 -23.20 -1.04
N ILE A 421 8.56 -22.18 -1.69
CA ILE A 421 9.28 -21.32 -2.63
C ILE A 421 9.94 -20.16 -1.88
N LEU A 422 9.19 -19.50 -0.97
CA LEU A 422 9.67 -18.39 -0.17
C LEU A 422 10.44 -18.88 1.05
N SER A 423 11.70 -18.51 1.14
CA SER A 423 12.58 -18.91 2.24
C SER A 423 12.24 -18.25 3.56
N GLY A 424 11.78 -17.00 3.52
CA GLY A 424 11.45 -16.20 4.70
C GLY A 424 10.13 -16.56 5.37
N GLU A 425 9.31 -17.42 4.78
CA GLU A 425 7.97 -17.77 5.24
C GLU A 425 7.94 -18.39 6.66
N VAL A 426 8.95 -19.16 7.00
CA VAL A 426 9.06 -19.80 8.31
C VAL A 426 9.11 -18.81 9.47
N LEU A 427 8.69 -19.23 10.66
CA LEU A 427 8.65 -18.40 11.88
C LEU A 427 7.78 -17.13 11.72
N PHE A 428 6.61 -17.26 11.13
CA PHE A 428 5.69 -16.14 10.90
C PHE A 428 6.33 -14.99 10.10
N HIS A 429 7.00 -15.33 9.01
CA HIS A 429 7.71 -14.42 8.12
C HIS A 429 8.99 -13.79 8.72
N PHE A 430 9.45 -14.23 9.90
CA PHE A 430 10.71 -13.80 10.49
C PHE A 430 11.92 -14.62 10.02
N GLY A 431 11.69 -15.74 9.31
CA GLY A 431 12.75 -16.68 8.92
C GLY A 431 13.87 -16.04 8.11
N GLY A 432 13.55 -15.11 7.22
CA GLY A 432 14.55 -14.41 6.42
C GLY A 432 15.56 -13.61 7.24
N PHE A 433 15.23 -13.13 8.43
CA PHE A 433 16.19 -12.44 9.29
C PHE A 433 17.27 -13.36 9.87
N LEU A 434 17.05 -14.67 9.87
CA LEU A 434 18.03 -15.64 10.36
C LEU A 434 19.21 -15.80 9.40
N ASP A 435 18.96 -15.72 8.09
CA ASP A 435 19.99 -16.03 7.10
C ASP A 435 19.94 -15.11 5.88
N GLY A 436 21.11 -14.56 5.50
CA GLY A 436 21.28 -13.72 4.31
C GLY A 436 20.94 -14.44 3.00
N PRO A 437 21.38 -15.69 2.75
CA PRO A 437 20.97 -16.49 1.61
C PRO A 437 19.46 -16.62 1.43
N MET A 438 18.68 -16.74 2.51
CA MET A 438 17.21 -16.80 2.45
C MET A 438 16.63 -15.48 1.92
N ARG A 439 17.11 -14.35 2.44
CA ARG A 439 16.70 -13.03 1.96
C ARG A 439 17.07 -12.79 0.50
N GLN A 440 18.27 -13.26 0.11
CA GLN A 440 18.70 -13.17 -1.29
C GLN A 440 17.81 -14.00 -2.21
N ASN A 441 17.42 -15.21 -1.80
CA ASN A 441 16.49 -16.04 -2.56
C ASN A 441 15.14 -15.32 -2.77
N ASP A 442 14.57 -14.78 -1.70
CA ASP A 442 13.28 -14.08 -1.77
C ASP A 442 13.35 -12.82 -2.63
N PHE A 443 14.46 -12.07 -2.56
CA PHE A 443 14.73 -10.93 -3.44
C PHE A 443 14.79 -11.35 -4.91
N ASP A 444 15.53 -12.41 -5.22
CA ASP A 444 15.66 -12.94 -6.59
C ASP A 444 14.30 -13.44 -7.13
N LEU A 445 13.48 -14.07 -6.28
CA LEU A 445 12.13 -14.49 -6.64
C LEU A 445 11.21 -13.28 -6.94
N GLY A 446 11.26 -12.24 -6.13
CA GLY A 446 10.52 -11.01 -6.37
C GLY A 446 10.91 -10.36 -7.70
N TYR A 447 12.21 -10.26 -7.97
CA TYR A 447 12.73 -9.74 -9.22
C TYR A 447 12.22 -10.55 -10.43
N ARG A 448 12.31 -11.89 -10.35
CA ARG A 448 11.84 -12.81 -11.40
C ARG A 448 10.33 -12.71 -11.62
N SER A 449 9.54 -12.62 -10.55
CA SER A 449 8.08 -12.46 -10.66
C SER A 449 7.72 -11.21 -11.46
N THR A 450 8.42 -10.10 -11.22
CA THR A 450 8.21 -8.86 -11.97
C THR A 450 8.67 -9.00 -13.42
N LEU A 451 9.80 -9.67 -13.70
CA LEU A 451 10.21 -9.93 -15.08
C LEU A 451 9.15 -10.75 -15.83
N VAL A 452 8.61 -11.81 -15.22
CA VAL A 452 7.53 -12.61 -15.84
C VAL A 452 6.30 -11.75 -16.13
N TRP A 453 5.91 -10.86 -15.21
CA TRP A 453 4.80 -9.93 -15.43
C TRP A 453 5.09 -8.95 -16.58
N LEU A 454 6.29 -8.37 -16.64
CA LEU A 454 6.72 -7.46 -17.70
C LEU A 454 6.75 -8.15 -19.07
N GLU A 455 7.37 -9.34 -19.15
CA GLU A 455 7.47 -10.15 -20.37
C GLU A 455 6.11 -10.67 -20.85
N GLY A 456 5.20 -10.93 -19.91
CA GLY A 456 3.81 -11.28 -20.17
C GLY A 456 2.96 -10.14 -20.73
N GLY A 457 3.53 -8.94 -20.91
CA GLY A 457 2.85 -7.79 -21.50
C GLY A 457 2.15 -6.89 -20.48
N GLY A 458 2.44 -6.99 -19.18
CA GLY A 458 1.74 -6.24 -18.13
C GLY A 458 1.65 -4.73 -18.38
N LEU A 459 2.76 -4.09 -18.80
CA LEU A 459 2.75 -2.66 -19.16
C LEU A 459 2.03 -2.38 -20.48
N GLN A 460 2.18 -3.25 -21.48
CA GLN A 460 1.51 -3.10 -22.79
C GLN A 460 0.00 -3.22 -22.62
N ASP A 461 -0.43 -4.20 -21.89
CA ASP A 461 -1.84 -4.40 -21.56
C ASP A 461 -2.40 -3.24 -20.73
N ALA A 462 -1.59 -2.61 -19.90
CA ALA A 462 -1.95 -1.38 -19.18
C ALA A 462 -2.00 -0.14 -20.09
N GLY A 463 -1.61 -0.29 -21.37
CA GLY A 463 -1.74 0.74 -22.40
C GLY A 463 -0.45 1.46 -22.76
N LEU A 464 0.70 1.01 -22.27
CA LEU A 464 1.98 1.54 -22.74
C LEU A 464 2.25 1.03 -24.18
N PRO A 465 2.69 1.88 -25.12
CA PRO A 465 3.06 1.45 -26.47
C PRO A 465 4.08 0.30 -26.46
N ALA A 466 3.94 -0.65 -27.38
CA ALA A 466 4.72 -1.89 -27.39
C ALA A 466 6.24 -1.67 -27.48
N ASP A 467 6.69 -0.64 -28.20
CA ASP A 467 8.11 -0.26 -28.29
C ASP A 467 8.66 0.24 -26.95
N LEU A 468 7.88 1.04 -26.22
CA LEU A 468 8.25 1.52 -24.89
C LEU A 468 8.20 0.38 -23.86
N ALA A 469 7.18 -0.48 -23.92
CA ALA A 469 7.08 -1.67 -23.07
C ALA A 469 8.29 -2.60 -23.30
N GLY A 470 8.70 -2.82 -24.55
CA GLY A 470 9.88 -3.61 -24.88
C GLY A 470 11.18 -3.01 -24.31
N ARG A 471 11.33 -1.68 -24.34
CA ARG A 471 12.47 -0.98 -23.73
C ARG A 471 12.48 -1.16 -22.22
N ALA A 472 11.33 -1.02 -21.57
CA ALA A 472 11.18 -1.21 -20.13
C ALA A 472 11.58 -2.63 -19.69
N VAL A 473 11.10 -3.66 -20.43
CA VAL A 473 11.49 -5.05 -20.22
C VAL A 473 13.01 -5.23 -20.34
N ALA A 474 13.60 -4.74 -21.44
CA ALA A 474 15.03 -4.86 -21.69
C ALA A 474 15.87 -4.17 -20.59
N ALA A 475 15.43 -3.01 -20.09
CA ALA A 475 16.10 -2.30 -19.00
C ALA A 475 16.12 -3.14 -17.72
N ALA A 476 15.01 -3.75 -17.34
CA ALA A 476 14.95 -4.63 -16.17
C ALA A 476 15.79 -5.90 -16.35
N GLN A 477 15.74 -6.54 -17.52
CA GLN A 477 16.53 -7.75 -17.82
C GLN A 477 18.05 -7.50 -17.78
N ASN A 478 18.50 -6.33 -18.25
CA ASN A 478 19.93 -6.02 -18.34
C ASN A 478 20.52 -5.48 -17.02
N ALA A 479 19.67 -4.98 -16.11
CA ALA A 479 20.15 -4.33 -14.89
C ALA A 479 20.60 -5.32 -13.82
N TYR A 480 19.96 -6.47 -13.72
CA TYR A 480 20.25 -7.47 -12.70
C TYR A 480 19.97 -8.87 -13.22
N SER A 481 20.81 -9.84 -12.81
CA SER A 481 20.66 -11.25 -13.14
C SER A 481 20.26 -12.04 -11.89
N PRO A 482 18.96 -12.23 -11.63
CA PRO A 482 18.52 -13.01 -10.48
C PRO A 482 18.92 -14.48 -10.64
N ARG A 483 19.19 -15.16 -9.53
CA ARG A 483 19.50 -16.58 -9.54
C ARG A 483 18.37 -17.37 -10.18
N GLN A 484 18.71 -18.32 -11.04
CA GLN A 484 17.76 -19.22 -11.67
C GLN A 484 17.51 -20.41 -10.74
N GLY A 485 16.25 -20.76 -10.56
CA GLY A 485 15.85 -21.81 -9.63
C GLY A 485 15.78 -21.31 -8.18
N TRP A 486 15.05 -22.02 -7.37
CA TRP A 486 15.00 -21.80 -5.92
C TRP A 486 15.82 -22.90 -5.25
N GLU A 487 16.71 -22.54 -4.35
CA GLU A 487 17.35 -23.53 -3.49
C GLU A 487 16.29 -24.03 -2.51
N GLN A 488 16.30 -25.34 -2.20
CA GLN A 488 15.32 -26.00 -1.31
C GLN A 488 15.40 -25.50 0.15
N THR A 489 15.61 -24.23 0.36
CA THR A 489 15.58 -23.61 1.69
C THR A 489 14.17 -23.60 2.27
N GLY A 490 13.13 -23.63 1.43
CA GLY A 490 11.73 -23.67 1.84
C GLY A 490 11.25 -25.00 2.45
N GLN A 491 12.02 -26.09 2.36
CA GLN A 491 11.71 -27.32 3.13
C GLN A 491 12.21 -27.26 4.58
N THR A 492 12.77 -26.12 4.97
CA THR A 492 13.33 -25.92 6.30
C THR A 492 12.20 -25.69 7.29
N THR A 493 11.91 -26.66 8.12
CA THR A 493 10.96 -26.46 9.24
C THR A 493 11.54 -25.48 10.25
N ALA A 494 10.68 -24.78 11.01
CA ALA A 494 11.13 -23.92 12.10
C ALA A 494 12.12 -24.65 13.04
N GLY A 495 11.94 -25.94 13.27
CA GLY A 495 12.83 -26.78 14.07
C GLY A 495 14.22 -26.98 13.43
N SER A 496 14.31 -27.18 12.12
CA SER A 496 15.60 -27.33 11.43
C SER A 496 16.35 -26.01 11.33
N LEU A 497 15.66 -24.88 11.12
CA LEU A 497 16.26 -23.54 11.18
C LEU A 497 16.83 -23.22 12.57
N LEU A 498 16.08 -23.49 13.62
CA LEU A 498 16.57 -23.31 15.00
C LEU A 498 17.76 -24.22 15.31
N ALA A 499 17.81 -25.42 14.71
CA ALA A 499 18.96 -26.33 14.84
C ALA A 499 20.18 -25.85 14.06
N MET A 500 20.01 -25.21 12.88
CA MET A 500 21.11 -24.61 12.12
C MET A 500 21.66 -23.34 12.79
N HIS A 501 20.82 -22.59 13.52
CA HIS A 501 21.19 -21.34 14.19
C HIS A 501 20.96 -21.40 15.71
N PRO A 502 21.53 -22.39 16.45
CA PRO A 502 21.20 -22.63 17.85
C PRO A 502 21.51 -21.44 18.78
N TRP A 503 22.58 -20.71 18.50
CA TRP A 503 22.95 -19.53 19.28
C TRP A 503 21.99 -18.36 19.11
N GLN A 504 21.53 -18.12 17.88
CA GLN A 504 20.54 -17.08 17.60
C GLN A 504 19.19 -17.46 18.23
N ALA A 505 18.79 -18.72 18.11
CA ALA A 505 17.59 -19.24 18.74
C ALA A 505 17.63 -19.11 20.27
N ALA A 506 18.74 -19.48 20.90
CA ALA A 506 18.92 -19.35 22.35
C ALA A 506 18.88 -17.87 22.80
N ARG A 507 19.53 -16.98 22.05
CA ARG A 507 19.50 -15.54 22.34
C ARG A 507 18.10 -14.97 22.19
N LEU A 508 17.37 -15.29 21.12
CA LEU A 508 16.00 -14.83 20.91
C LEU A 508 15.07 -15.34 22.01
N THR A 509 15.14 -16.64 22.35
CA THR A 509 14.33 -17.24 23.42
C THR A 509 14.64 -16.58 24.76
N GLY A 510 15.92 -16.37 25.07
CA GLY A 510 16.34 -15.66 26.28
C GLY A 510 15.80 -14.22 26.33
N ARG A 511 15.78 -13.53 25.19
CA ARG A 511 15.23 -12.16 25.08
C ARG A 511 13.72 -12.15 25.29
N ILE A 512 12.97 -13.01 24.61
CA ILE A 512 11.51 -13.12 24.78
C ILE A 512 11.18 -13.41 26.24
N THR A 513 11.87 -14.37 26.86
CA THR A 513 11.67 -14.71 28.27
C THR A 513 11.97 -13.52 29.19
N HIS A 514 13.05 -12.78 28.92
CA HIS A 514 13.42 -11.61 29.70
C HIS A 514 12.34 -10.50 29.63
N VAL A 515 11.86 -10.17 28.41
CA VAL A 515 10.81 -9.17 28.21
C VAL A 515 9.53 -9.59 28.93
N LEU A 516 9.07 -10.82 28.75
CA LEU A 516 7.86 -11.33 29.39
C LEU A 516 7.95 -11.30 30.92
N LEU A 517 9.09 -11.70 31.49
CA LEU A 517 9.31 -11.63 32.95
C LEU A 517 9.35 -10.20 33.43
N HIS A 518 10.01 -9.30 32.71
CA HIS A 518 10.06 -7.88 33.07
C HIS A 518 8.65 -7.28 33.08
N ASP A 519 7.84 -7.52 32.06
CA ASP A 519 6.46 -7.00 31.97
C ASP A 519 5.57 -7.55 33.10
N LEU A 520 5.67 -8.85 33.38
CA LEU A 520 4.92 -9.47 34.46
C LEU A 520 5.27 -8.91 35.84
N LEU A 521 6.53 -8.50 36.04
CA LEU A 521 7.01 -8.05 37.34
C LEU A 521 6.82 -6.53 37.56
N HIS A 522 6.87 -5.73 36.50
CA HIS A 522 6.95 -4.27 36.59
C HIS A 522 5.71 -3.55 36.04
N HIS A 523 4.88 -4.23 35.30
CA HIS A 523 3.63 -3.70 34.76
C HIS A 523 2.44 -4.55 35.22
N PRO A 524 1.99 -4.39 36.49
CA PRO A 524 0.77 -5.04 36.94
C PRO A 524 -0.39 -4.50 36.13
N ARG A 525 -1.08 -5.40 35.44
CA ARG A 525 -2.28 -5.30 34.57
C ARG A 525 -2.93 -3.93 34.42
N PRO A 526 -3.26 -3.52 33.18
CA PRO A 526 -4.11 -2.35 32.94
C PRO A 526 -5.48 -2.51 33.56
#